data_fa207593ffe3193b2aaf5b86ec0e8505
#
_entry.id   fa207593ffe3193b2aaf5b86ec0e8505
#
_cell.length_a   1.000
_cell.length_b   1.000
_cell.length_c   1.000
_cell.angle_alpha   90.00
_cell.angle_beta   90.00
_cell.angle_gamma   90.00
#
_symmetry.space_group_name_H-M   'P 1'
#
loop_
_entity.id
_entity.type
_entity.pdbx_description
1 polymer ?
#
loop_
_entity_poly.entity_id
_entity_poly.type
_entity_poly.pdbx_seq_one_letter_code
_entity_poly.pdbx_strand_id
1 'polypeptide(L)'
;MNTLETTQIRVNVTNLLKKMAFAFTTKTILIAELLQNARRAGATKVSIAYTEDGTLLITDNGAGIESFDTLLEMAESGWDDAIQQYEKPFGMGFFSALYAAERVIVSSRNKRIAFDTADALSRQAIPIESIGMAETGTGIILFGLKLTEKEVHKAVHRYAKGFPIAIEFQCKAMQRPDACGPQFLQLECGQFWRNPEYKGRVVNLYLQGLPVGYLNASPSTAVSIAHVLHLDSSKFNARLPDRECLIDQHDVEKQILTEVAAYFRSHYETEIEGLRTHQAQSNWLHEHADALHGWGLLDLANTIDVIPCTFVAEIDEPYDAPNGDSYTREAFYSSNTDIPFIDRSAVESGLVTLCDNLPNYLDQHLWANAAWAHKHGWLALTQTLATDHWAKKRCIDVEALEISVGYSEIASGYYSGSYLSGKVVLCECYSLTCEDKHLEINDLSLAIGNDSHDAIFIIPSNGNCYQAATMAASFTDEWGIAEDDDRDHEVAELENYVRSIDGTSSADTLKALIAGTSWATASNLSQSAILVLTHTQQGKHPALNKEIVTVDATTLLKAVKGVIEGLQGADDDLRAIAEPLIKHPSLLQSAA
;
A
#
# COMPACT_ATOMS: atom_id res chain seq x y z
N MET A 1 -62.10 35.10 -15.95
CA MET A 1 -61.64 33.70 -16.10
C MET A 1 -60.17 33.73 -16.32
N ASN A 2 -59.38 33.35 -15.33
CA ASN A 2 -57.93 33.22 -15.55
C ASN A 2 -57.71 31.97 -16.41
N THR A 3 -57.31 32.15 -17.66
CA THR A 3 -56.82 31.04 -18.47
C THR A 3 -55.49 30.60 -17.88
N LEU A 4 -55.48 29.39 -17.31
CA LEU A 4 -54.22 28.74 -16.88
C LEU A 4 -53.35 28.51 -18.12
N GLU A 5 -52.16 29.12 -18.15
CA GLU A 5 -51.14 28.78 -19.15
C GLU A 5 -50.68 27.36 -18.92
N THR A 6 -50.74 26.52 -19.94
CA THR A 6 -50.29 25.13 -19.89
C THR A 6 -49.05 24.97 -20.74
N THR A 7 -48.08 24.19 -20.27
CA THR A 7 -46.88 23.79 -21.03
C THR A 7 -46.74 22.27 -21.03
N GLN A 8 -46.05 21.74 -22.00
CA GLN A 8 -45.71 20.31 -22.15
C GLN A 8 -44.22 20.14 -22.32
N ILE A 9 -43.70 18.97 -21.89
CA ILE A 9 -42.32 18.59 -22.16
C ILE A 9 -42.11 18.47 -23.66
N ARG A 10 -41.09 19.15 -24.18
CA ARG A 10 -40.71 19.11 -25.62
C ARG A 10 -39.30 18.59 -25.74
N VAL A 11 -39.05 17.72 -26.71
CA VAL A 11 -37.73 17.13 -26.99
C VAL A 11 -37.17 17.72 -28.28
N ASN A 12 -36.00 18.36 -28.21
CA ASN A 12 -35.22 18.72 -29.36
C ASN A 12 -34.34 17.52 -29.75
N VAL A 13 -34.84 16.69 -30.66
CA VAL A 13 -34.22 15.42 -31.05
C VAL A 13 -32.81 15.60 -31.62
N THR A 14 -32.59 16.63 -32.45
CA THR A 14 -31.26 16.89 -33.04
C THR A 14 -30.20 17.23 -31.96
N ASN A 15 -30.58 18.06 -30.98
CA ASN A 15 -29.68 18.38 -29.88
C ASN A 15 -29.50 17.19 -28.92
N LEU A 16 -30.54 16.40 -28.74
CA LEU A 16 -30.46 15.18 -27.92
C LEU A 16 -29.45 14.21 -28.54
N LEU A 17 -29.56 13.88 -29.82
CA LEU A 17 -28.63 13.01 -30.55
C LEU A 17 -27.18 13.51 -30.42
N LYS A 18 -26.92 14.81 -30.60
CA LYS A 18 -25.55 15.36 -30.46
C LYS A 18 -24.99 15.21 -29.03
N LYS A 19 -25.84 15.42 -28.01
CA LYS A 19 -25.41 15.33 -26.60
C LYS A 19 -25.28 13.90 -26.10
N MET A 20 -25.93 12.96 -26.70
CA MET A 20 -25.83 11.55 -26.34
C MET A 20 -24.45 10.93 -26.55
N ALA A 21 -23.62 11.52 -27.40
CA ALA A 21 -22.20 11.15 -27.49
C ALA A 21 -21.50 11.17 -26.12
N PHE A 22 -21.90 12.06 -25.23
CA PHE A 22 -21.34 12.19 -23.87
C PHE A 22 -21.95 11.23 -22.85
N ALA A 23 -23.00 10.52 -23.21
CA ALA A 23 -23.59 9.49 -22.34
C ALA A 23 -22.78 8.18 -22.33
N PHE A 24 -21.98 7.96 -23.38
CA PHE A 24 -21.09 6.81 -23.46
C PHE A 24 -19.72 7.17 -22.86
N THR A 25 -19.39 6.61 -21.71
CA THR A 25 -18.14 6.94 -20.96
C THR A 25 -16.89 6.52 -21.71
N THR A 26 -16.95 5.38 -22.41
CA THR A 26 -15.85 4.88 -23.24
C THR A 26 -16.37 4.41 -24.61
N LYS A 27 -15.56 4.53 -25.64
CA LYS A 27 -15.91 4.04 -26.97
C LYS A 27 -15.93 2.51 -27.06
N THR A 28 -15.28 1.81 -26.13
CA THR A 28 -15.23 0.35 -26.07
C THR A 28 -16.57 -0.27 -25.70
N ILE A 29 -17.51 0.50 -25.13
CA ILE A 29 -18.90 0.09 -24.86
C ILE A 29 -19.59 -0.43 -26.10
N LEU A 30 -19.27 0.09 -27.27
CA LEU A 30 -19.74 -0.44 -28.53
C LEU A 30 -19.59 -1.96 -28.63
N ILE A 31 -18.42 -2.51 -28.30
CA ILE A 31 -18.16 -3.95 -28.36
C ILE A 31 -19.06 -4.69 -27.36
N ALA A 32 -19.21 -4.18 -26.14
CA ALA A 32 -20.09 -4.77 -25.14
C ALA A 32 -21.56 -4.81 -25.60
N GLU A 33 -22.08 -3.74 -26.17
CA GLU A 33 -23.45 -3.66 -26.66
C GLU A 33 -23.68 -4.58 -27.85
N LEU A 34 -22.73 -4.68 -28.79
CA LEU A 34 -22.86 -5.62 -29.93
C LEU A 34 -22.80 -7.08 -29.47
N LEU A 35 -21.97 -7.41 -28.50
CA LEU A 35 -21.94 -8.73 -27.85
C LEU A 35 -23.29 -9.04 -27.17
N GLN A 36 -23.86 -8.08 -26.44
CA GLN A 36 -25.19 -8.27 -25.83
C GLN A 36 -26.28 -8.48 -26.85
N ASN A 37 -26.26 -7.75 -27.95
CA ASN A 37 -27.24 -7.92 -29.01
C ASN A 37 -27.13 -9.30 -29.65
N ALA A 38 -25.91 -9.79 -29.91
CA ALA A 38 -25.70 -11.16 -30.39
C ALA A 38 -26.25 -12.23 -29.42
N ARG A 39 -26.00 -12.04 -28.08
CA ARG A 39 -26.52 -12.93 -27.05
C ARG A 39 -28.05 -12.94 -27.02
N ARG A 40 -28.69 -11.77 -27.06
CA ARG A 40 -30.16 -11.65 -27.10
C ARG A 40 -30.78 -12.25 -28.38
N ALA A 41 -30.03 -12.17 -29.49
CA ALA A 41 -30.44 -12.83 -30.75
C ALA A 41 -30.26 -14.36 -30.71
N GLY A 42 -29.87 -14.95 -29.59
CA GLY A 42 -29.66 -16.39 -29.44
C GLY A 42 -28.42 -16.92 -30.19
N ALA A 43 -27.45 -16.07 -30.47
CA ALA A 43 -26.20 -16.50 -31.06
C ALA A 43 -25.44 -17.47 -30.14
N THR A 44 -24.74 -18.43 -30.75
CA THR A 44 -23.84 -19.36 -30.06
C THR A 44 -22.38 -19.01 -30.27
N LYS A 45 -22.11 -18.14 -31.24
CA LYS A 45 -20.77 -17.68 -31.59
C LYS A 45 -20.79 -16.24 -32.10
N VAL A 46 -19.78 -15.47 -31.70
CA VAL A 46 -19.47 -14.15 -32.25
C VAL A 46 -18.03 -14.15 -32.74
N SER A 47 -17.81 -13.67 -33.97
CA SER A 47 -16.50 -13.49 -34.56
C SER A 47 -16.20 -12.00 -34.73
N ILE A 48 -15.02 -11.57 -34.27
CA ILE A 48 -14.56 -10.18 -34.29
C ILE A 48 -13.23 -10.11 -35.04
N ALA A 49 -13.12 -9.19 -36.00
CA ALA A 49 -11.90 -8.92 -36.72
C ALA A 49 -11.65 -7.40 -36.75
N TYR A 50 -10.41 -7.00 -36.62
CA TYR A 50 -9.97 -5.63 -36.75
C TYR A 50 -8.85 -5.55 -37.78
N THR A 51 -8.94 -4.61 -38.71
CA THR A 51 -7.98 -4.46 -39.80
C THR A 51 -7.12 -3.23 -39.59
N GLU A 52 -5.94 -3.18 -40.23
CA GLU A 52 -4.95 -2.10 -40.07
C GLU A 52 -5.47 -0.72 -40.50
N ASP A 53 -6.48 -0.67 -41.38
CA ASP A 53 -7.14 0.55 -41.83
C ASP A 53 -8.19 1.09 -40.85
N GLY A 54 -8.31 0.50 -39.64
CA GLY A 54 -9.26 0.92 -38.63
C GLY A 54 -10.68 0.44 -38.86
N THR A 55 -10.85 -0.66 -39.60
CA THR A 55 -12.17 -1.31 -39.82
C THR A 55 -12.39 -2.42 -38.79
N LEU A 56 -13.55 -2.41 -38.12
CA LEU A 56 -13.99 -3.47 -37.22
C LEU A 56 -15.14 -4.24 -37.86
N LEU A 57 -14.98 -5.55 -37.96
CA LEU A 57 -16.01 -6.49 -38.38
C LEU A 57 -16.47 -7.31 -37.18
N ILE A 58 -17.76 -7.35 -36.93
CA ILE A 58 -18.38 -8.22 -35.92
C ILE A 58 -19.49 -9.01 -36.61
N THR A 59 -19.45 -10.34 -36.46
CA THR A 59 -20.48 -11.24 -36.99
C THR A 59 -20.97 -12.18 -35.91
N ASP A 60 -22.25 -12.44 -35.88
CA ASP A 60 -22.89 -13.44 -35.04
C ASP A 60 -23.74 -14.43 -35.88
N ASN A 61 -24.06 -15.57 -35.30
CA ASN A 61 -24.91 -16.58 -35.89
C ASN A 61 -26.31 -16.66 -35.25
N GLY A 62 -26.79 -15.55 -34.70
CA GLY A 62 -28.12 -15.47 -34.07
C GLY A 62 -29.29 -15.39 -35.06
N ALA A 63 -30.47 -15.08 -34.56
CA ALA A 63 -31.71 -15.01 -35.35
C ALA A 63 -31.73 -13.90 -36.42
N GLY A 64 -30.80 -12.92 -36.29
CA GLY A 64 -30.75 -11.77 -37.19
C GLY A 64 -31.78 -10.69 -36.84
N ILE A 65 -31.74 -9.59 -37.61
CA ILE A 65 -32.59 -8.41 -37.44
C ILE A 65 -33.84 -8.54 -38.30
N GLU A 66 -35.02 -8.40 -37.68
CA GLU A 66 -36.29 -8.45 -38.41
C GLU A 66 -36.64 -7.12 -39.06
N SER A 67 -36.50 -6.01 -38.30
CA SER A 67 -36.77 -4.66 -38.77
C SER A 67 -35.55 -3.76 -38.53
N PHE A 68 -35.04 -3.20 -39.63
CA PHE A 68 -33.98 -2.19 -39.55
C PHE A 68 -34.47 -0.84 -39.01
N ASP A 69 -35.78 -0.57 -39.06
CA ASP A 69 -36.38 0.64 -38.50
C ASP A 69 -36.19 0.63 -36.98
N THR A 70 -36.46 -0.51 -36.31
CA THR A 70 -36.29 -0.67 -34.87
C THR A 70 -34.83 -0.55 -34.41
N LEU A 71 -33.86 -0.94 -35.25
CA LEU A 71 -32.43 -0.81 -34.95
C LEU A 71 -32.00 0.65 -34.79
N LEU A 72 -32.65 1.54 -35.58
CA LEU A 72 -32.33 2.98 -35.61
C LEU A 72 -33.36 3.83 -34.85
N GLU A 73 -34.32 3.22 -34.18
CA GLU A 73 -35.30 3.91 -33.37
C GLU A 73 -34.81 4.02 -31.91
N MET A 74 -34.74 5.27 -31.43
CA MET A 74 -34.21 5.56 -30.09
C MET A 74 -35.22 5.16 -29.01
N ALA A 75 -34.74 4.48 -27.98
CA ALA A 75 -35.52 3.98 -26.86
C ALA A 75 -36.56 2.88 -27.23
N GLU A 76 -36.53 2.39 -28.47
CA GLU A 76 -37.26 1.20 -28.86
C GLU A 76 -36.34 -0.05 -28.84
N SER A 77 -36.91 -1.18 -28.44
CA SER A 77 -36.20 -2.44 -28.49
C SER A 77 -37.04 -3.48 -29.21
N GLY A 78 -36.56 -4.03 -30.31
CA GLY A 78 -37.22 -5.08 -31.07
C GLY A 78 -37.17 -6.47 -30.40
N TRP A 79 -36.81 -6.53 -29.10
CA TRP A 79 -36.73 -7.77 -28.36
C TRP A 79 -38.11 -8.20 -27.84
N ASP A 80 -38.30 -9.50 -27.63
CA ASP A 80 -39.53 -10.07 -27.09
C ASP A 80 -39.82 -9.57 -25.65
N ASP A 81 -41.08 -9.75 -25.22
CA ASP A 81 -41.54 -9.27 -23.90
C ASP A 81 -40.74 -9.84 -22.72
N ALA A 82 -40.24 -11.08 -22.84
CA ALA A 82 -39.44 -11.71 -21.80
C ALA A 82 -38.08 -11.00 -21.65
N ILE A 83 -37.37 -10.73 -22.75
CA ILE A 83 -36.12 -9.99 -22.75
C ILE A 83 -36.37 -8.56 -22.23
N GLN A 84 -37.46 -7.91 -22.68
CA GLN A 84 -37.79 -6.55 -22.21
C GLN A 84 -38.05 -6.51 -20.71
N GLN A 85 -38.75 -7.49 -20.17
CA GLN A 85 -39.06 -7.55 -18.74
C GLN A 85 -37.86 -7.85 -17.86
N TYR A 86 -37.01 -8.81 -18.24
CA TYR A 86 -35.91 -9.29 -17.40
C TYR A 86 -34.61 -8.52 -17.59
N GLU A 87 -34.31 -8.03 -18.79
CA GLU A 87 -33.03 -7.39 -19.08
C GLU A 87 -33.11 -5.88 -19.26
N LYS A 88 -34.34 -5.34 -19.39
CA LYS A 88 -34.62 -3.91 -19.56
C LYS A 88 -33.69 -3.26 -20.59
N PRO A 89 -33.67 -3.74 -21.84
CA PRO A 89 -32.84 -3.17 -22.89
C PRO A 89 -33.23 -1.70 -23.09
N PHE A 90 -32.24 -0.82 -23.15
CA PHE A 90 -32.49 0.63 -23.18
C PHE A 90 -32.83 1.12 -24.61
N GLY A 91 -32.69 0.26 -25.64
CA GLY A 91 -32.95 0.64 -27.03
C GLY A 91 -31.96 1.66 -27.61
N MET A 92 -30.77 1.77 -27.02
CA MET A 92 -29.76 2.76 -27.43
C MET A 92 -28.37 2.17 -27.63
N GLY A 93 -28.18 0.87 -27.39
CA GLY A 93 -26.87 0.23 -27.47
C GLY A 93 -26.22 0.36 -28.85
N PHE A 94 -26.99 0.18 -29.93
CA PHE A 94 -26.49 0.34 -31.28
C PHE A 94 -26.05 1.78 -31.61
N PHE A 95 -26.64 2.79 -30.95
CA PHE A 95 -26.25 4.19 -31.17
C PHE A 95 -24.80 4.45 -30.76
N SER A 96 -24.20 3.62 -29.92
CA SER A 96 -22.76 3.70 -29.60
C SER A 96 -21.89 3.60 -30.87
N ALA A 97 -22.34 2.85 -31.89
CA ALA A 97 -21.69 2.72 -33.20
C ALA A 97 -21.65 4.05 -33.97
N LEU A 98 -22.71 4.87 -33.87
CA LEU A 98 -22.81 6.16 -34.57
C LEU A 98 -21.78 7.18 -34.07
N TYR A 99 -21.32 7.04 -32.83
CA TYR A 99 -20.33 7.95 -32.23
C TYR A 99 -18.89 7.42 -32.31
N ALA A 100 -18.77 6.08 -32.49
CA ALA A 100 -17.47 5.41 -32.50
C ALA A 100 -16.89 5.19 -33.91
N ALA A 101 -17.69 5.24 -34.96
CA ALA A 101 -17.27 5.00 -36.35
C ALA A 101 -17.70 6.15 -37.28
N GLU A 102 -17.12 6.21 -38.48
CA GLU A 102 -17.48 7.19 -39.50
C GLU A 102 -18.56 6.65 -40.43
N ARG A 103 -18.52 5.36 -40.75
CA ARG A 103 -19.49 4.67 -41.63
C ARG A 103 -19.82 3.32 -41.05
N VAL A 104 -21.08 2.93 -41.20
CA VAL A 104 -21.65 1.64 -40.71
C VAL A 104 -22.30 0.90 -41.85
N ILE A 105 -22.03 -0.41 -41.95
CA ILE A 105 -22.77 -1.36 -42.76
C ILE A 105 -23.34 -2.44 -41.85
N VAL A 106 -24.62 -2.71 -41.93
CA VAL A 106 -25.27 -3.81 -41.23
C VAL A 106 -25.95 -4.70 -42.28
N SER A 107 -25.57 -5.97 -42.26
CA SER A 107 -26.19 -7.02 -43.10
C SER A 107 -26.84 -8.05 -42.20
N SER A 108 -28.09 -8.38 -42.43
CA SER A 108 -28.77 -9.42 -41.68
C SER A 108 -29.90 -10.02 -42.49
N ARG A 109 -30.03 -11.34 -42.44
CA ARG A 109 -31.00 -12.10 -43.28
C ARG A 109 -30.75 -11.78 -44.76
N ASN A 110 -31.71 -11.23 -45.48
CA ASN A 110 -31.62 -10.85 -46.90
C ASN A 110 -31.61 -9.34 -47.14
N LYS A 111 -31.25 -8.55 -46.12
CA LYS A 111 -31.26 -7.08 -46.15
C LYS A 111 -29.93 -6.49 -45.70
N ARG A 112 -29.64 -5.32 -46.19
CA ARG A 112 -28.47 -4.50 -45.81
C ARG A 112 -28.86 -3.05 -45.72
N ILE A 113 -28.25 -2.36 -44.76
CA ILE A 113 -28.16 -0.90 -44.70
C ILE A 113 -26.70 -0.47 -44.70
N ALA A 114 -26.41 0.63 -45.36
CA ALA A 114 -25.08 1.25 -45.38
C ALA A 114 -25.23 2.77 -45.31
N PHE A 115 -24.57 3.42 -44.37
CA PHE A 115 -24.72 4.85 -44.18
C PHE A 115 -23.49 5.47 -43.47
N ASP A 116 -23.28 6.75 -43.72
CA ASP A 116 -22.34 7.56 -42.97
C ASP A 116 -23.00 8.01 -41.67
N THR A 117 -22.27 7.94 -40.56
CA THR A 117 -22.83 8.22 -39.23
C THR A 117 -23.25 9.70 -39.08
N ALA A 118 -22.59 10.62 -39.77
CA ALA A 118 -22.97 12.03 -39.82
C ALA A 118 -24.35 12.24 -40.46
N ASP A 119 -24.66 11.51 -41.51
CA ASP A 119 -25.94 11.56 -42.20
C ASP A 119 -27.06 11.00 -41.32
N ALA A 120 -26.80 9.85 -40.68
CA ALA A 120 -27.74 9.24 -39.73
C ALA A 120 -28.05 10.18 -38.56
N LEU A 121 -27.04 10.80 -37.96
CA LEU A 121 -27.18 11.79 -36.87
C LEU A 121 -27.90 13.06 -37.32
N SER A 122 -27.83 13.38 -38.60
CA SER A 122 -28.59 14.47 -39.26
C SER A 122 -30.00 14.07 -39.68
N ARG A 123 -30.39 12.80 -39.40
CA ARG A 123 -31.70 12.20 -39.72
C ARG A 123 -31.98 12.11 -41.22
N GLN A 124 -30.94 11.90 -42.03
CA GLN A 124 -31.15 11.57 -43.45
C GLN A 124 -31.73 10.15 -43.57
N ALA A 125 -32.57 9.95 -44.58
CA ALA A 125 -33.16 8.63 -44.85
C ALA A 125 -32.06 7.64 -45.28
N ILE A 126 -32.04 6.47 -44.67
CA ILE A 126 -31.10 5.39 -44.97
C ILE A 126 -31.80 4.35 -45.84
N PRO A 127 -31.31 4.05 -47.06
CA PRO A 127 -31.92 3.04 -47.88
C PRO A 127 -31.69 1.63 -47.33
N ILE A 128 -32.72 0.79 -47.42
CA ILE A 128 -32.63 -0.65 -47.09
C ILE A 128 -32.53 -1.41 -48.43
N GLU A 129 -31.40 -2.06 -48.62
CA GLU A 129 -31.13 -2.85 -49.81
C GLU A 129 -31.50 -4.32 -49.60
N SER A 130 -32.05 -4.99 -50.64
CA SER A 130 -32.20 -6.43 -50.63
C SER A 130 -30.96 -7.10 -51.22
N ILE A 131 -30.37 -8.04 -50.45
CA ILE A 131 -29.19 -8.81 -50.85
C ILE A 131 -29.63 -10.23 -51.25
N GLY A 132 -29.08 -10.76 -52.35
CA GLY A 132 -29.55 -11.99 -52.98
C GLY A 132 -29.28 -13.30 -52.21
N MET A 133 -28.56 -13.27 -51.10
CA MET A 133 -28.30 -14.42 -50.22
C MET A 133 -28.77 -14.10 -48.81
N ALA A 134 -29.53 -15.02 -48.22
CA ALA A 134 -29.87 -14.94 -46.81
C ALA A 134 -28.63 -15.27 -45.98
N GLU A 135 -28.10 -14.31 -45.24
CA GLU A 135 -27.07 -14.53 -44.24
C GLU A 135 -27.74 -15.01 -42.93
N THR A 136 -27.15 -16.03 -42.29
CA THR A 136 -27.55 -16.43 -40.94
C THR A 136 -26.91 -15.49 -39.94
N GLY A 137 -27.70 -14.89 -39.04
CA GLY A 137 -27.21 -13.95 -38.03
C GLY A 137 -27.11 -12.52 -38.53
N THR A 138 -26.19 -11.78 -37.93
CA THR A 138 -25.94 -10.37 -38.24
C THR A 138 -24.45 -10.11 -38.45
N GLY A 139 -24.13 -9.36 -39.52
CA GLY A 139 -22.79 -8.84 -39.78
C GLY A 139 -22.78 -7.32 -39.69
N ILE A 140 -21.88 -6.76 -38.94
CA ILE A 140 -21.70 -5.31 -38.74
C ILE A 140 -20.26 -4.94 -39.10
N ILE A 141 -20.10 -3.98 -40.00
CA ILE A 141 -18.81 -3.43 -40.41
C ILE A 141 -18.78 -1.95 -40.03
N LEU A 142 -17.76 -1.56 -39.31
CA LEU A 142 -17.53 -0.21 -38.83
C LEU A 142 -16.25 0.33 -39.44
N PHE A 143 -16.34 1.35 -40.29
CA PHE A 143 -15.19 2.00 -40.90
C PHE A 143 -14.82 3.29 -40.16
N GLY A 144 -13.52 3.62 -40.17
CA GLY A 144 -13.02 4.80 -39.49
C GLY A 144 -13.28 4.74 -37.97
N LEU A 145 -13.08 3.57 -37.40
CA LEU A 145 -13.30 3.37 -35.96
C LEU A 145 -12.36 4.22 -35.13
N LYS A 146 -12.90 4.95 -34.18
CA LYS A 146 -12.16 5.83 -33.25
C LYS A 146 -11.57 5.06 -32.05
N LEU A 147 -11.19 3.82 -32.27
CA LEU A 147 -10.48 2.93 -31.33
C LEU A 147 -9.26 2.37 -32.03
N THR A 148 -8.17 2.27 -31.32
CA THR A 148 -6.95 1.60 -31.79
C THR A 148 -7.10 0.08 -31.66
N GLU A 149 -6.30 -0.68 -32.43
CA GLU A 149 -6.25 -2.14 -32.31
C GLU A 149 -6.02 -2.62 -30.88
N LYS A 150 -5.12 -1.95 -30.16
CA LYS A 150 -4.81 -2.27 -28.75
C LYS A 150 -6.02 -2.09 -27.82
N GLU A 151 -6.82 -1.03 -28.04
CA GLU A 151 -8.04 -0.79 -27.26
C GLU A 151 -9.11 -1.85 -27.58
N VAL A 152 -9.29 -2.19 -28.85
CA VAL A 152 -10.21 -3.27 -29.27
C VAL A 152 -9.78 -4.60 -28.66
N HIS A 153 -8.50 -4.95 -28.77
CA HIS A 153 -7.95 -6.18 -28.19
C HIS A 153 -8.20 -6.25 -26.68
N LYS A 154 -7.89 -5.16 -25.96
CA LYS A 154 -8.10 -5.07 -24.50
C LYS A 154 -9.58 -5.21 -24.13
N ALA A 155 -10.47 -4.57 -24.90
CA ALA A 155 -11.91 -4.63 -24.66
C ALA A 155 -12.47 -6.05 -24.92
N VAL A 156 -12.10 -6.67 -26.03
CA VAL A 156 -12.53 -8.05 -26.35
C VAL A 156 -12.06 -9.02 -25.28
N HIS A 157 -10.80 -8.93 -24.84
CA HIS A 157 -10.29 -9.76 -23.74
C HIS A 157 -11.07 -9.55 -22.43
N ARG A 158 -11.36 -8.29 -22.08
CA ARG A 158 -12.11 -7.95 -20.86
C ARG A 158 -13.53 -8.54 -20.91
N TYR A 159 -14.24 -8.33 -22.02
CA TYR A 159 -15.63 -8.75 -22.12
C TYR A 159 -15.78 -10.26 -22.34
N ALA A 160 -14.82 -10.91 -22.98
CA ALA A 160 -14.88 -12.36 -23.22
C ALA A 160 -14.83 -13.17 -21.92
N LYS A 161 -14.12 -12.74 -20.89
CA LYS A 161 -13.86 -13.55 -19.69
C LYS A 161 -15.09 -14.22 -19.09
N GLY A 162 -16.17 -13.47 -18.86
CA GLY A 162 -17.42 -13.97 -18.29
C GLY A 162 -18.55 -14.17 -19.30
N PHE A 163 -18.29 -13.96 -20.59
CA PHE A 163 -19.35 -13.95 -21.57
C PHE A 163 -19.86 -15.36 -21.87
N PRO A 164 -21.21 -15.60 -21.96
CA PRO A 164 -21.76 -16.93 -22.03
C PRO A 164 -21.58 -17.62 -23.39
N ILE A 165 -21.40 -16.84 -24.48
CA ILE A 165 -21.22 -17.41 -25.82
C ILE A 165 -19.76 -17.34 -26.29
N ALA A 166 -19.40 -18.24 -27.23
CA ALA A 166 -18.07 -18.31 -27.79
C ALA A 166 -17.72 -17.02 -28.55
N ILE A 167 -16.54 -16.47 -28.27
CA ILE A 167 -16.00 -15.32 -28.99
C ILE A 167 -14.70 -15.72 -29.68
N GLU A 168 -14.59 -15.38 -30.95
CA GLU A 168 -13.35 -15.43 -31.71
C GLU A 168 -12.88 -14.00 -32.00
N PHE A 169 -11.60 -13.74 -31.79
CA PHE A 169 -10.96 -12.50 -32.19
C PHE A 169 -9.75 -12.79 -33.07
N GLN A 170 -9.71 -12.17 -34.25
CA GLN A 170 -8.68 -12.44 -35.27
C GLN A 170 -8.53 -13.96 -35.55
N CYS A 171 -9.65 -14.65 -35.76
CA CYS A 171 -9.74 -16.10 -35.98
C CYS A 171 -9.19 -16.97 -34.82
N LYS A 172 -8.98 -16.38 -33.62
CA LYS A 172 -8.53 -17.13 -32.42
C LYS A 172 -9.65 -17.14 -31.39
N ALA A 173 -9.95 -18.33 -30.84
CA ALA A 173 -10.91 -18.47 -29.76
C ALA A 173 -10.43 -17.74 -28.50
N MET A 174 -11.30 -16.92 -27.92
CA MET A 174 -11.02 -16.19 -26.68
C MET A 174 -11.25 -17.10 -25.47
N GLN A 175 -10.35 -16.99 -24.48
CA GLN A 175 -10.51 -17.66 -23.21
C GLN A 175 -11.66 -17.03 -22.42
N ARG A 176 -12.46 -17.87 -21.78
CA ARG A 176 -13.63 -17.46 -20.99
C ARG A 176 -13.61 -18.12 -19.60
N PRO A 177 -12.56 -17.83 -18.78
CA PRO A 177 -12.37 -18.53 -17.52
C PRO A 177 -13.49 -18.29 -16.51
N ASP A 178 -14.16 -17.15 -16.60
CA ASP A 178 -15.21 -16.73 -15.68
C ASP A 178 -16.63 -17.02 -16.20
N ALA A 179 -16.77 -17.68 -17.36
CA ALA A 179 -18.09 -18.00 -17.92
C ALA A 179 -18.81 -19.08 -17.08
N CYS A 180 -20.12 -18.90 -16.90
CA CYS A 180 -20.95 -19.86 -16.16
C CYS A 180 -20.77 -21.29 -16.66
N GLY A 181 -20.68 -22.23 -15.76
CA GLY A 181 -20.49 -23.64 -16.01
C GLY A 181 -20.98 -24.52 -14.85
N PRO A 182 -20.78 -25.84 -14.93
CA PRO A 182 -21.25 -26.79 -13.90
C PRO A 182 -20.68 -26.55 -12.51
N GLN A 183 -19.54 -25.86 -12.41
CA GLN A 183 -18.88 -25.51 -11.16
C GLN A 183 -19.57 -24.37 -10.38
N PHE A 184 -20.51 -23.65 -11.01
CA PHE A 184 -21.23 -22.57 -10.35
C PHE A 184 -22.36 -23.14 -9.48
N LEU A 185 -22.53 -22.56 -8.32
CA LEU A 185 -23.63 -22.82 -7.39
C LEU A 185 -24.62 -21.65 -7.39
N GLN A 186 -25.87 -21.91 -7.06
CA GLN A 186 -26.90 -20.89 -7.02
C GLN A 186 -26.95 -20.26 -5.62
N LEU A 187 -26.72 -18.94 -5.57
CA LEU A 187 -27.03 -18.07 -4.44
C LEU A 187 -28.29 -17.24 -4.77
N GLU A 188 -28.81 -16.54 -3.78
CA GLU A 188 -29.95 -15.63 -4.04
C GLU A 188 -29.57 -14.46 -4.96
N CYS A 189 -28.32 -13.95 -4.86
CA CYS A 189 -27.83 -12.89 -5.72
C CYS A 189 -27.41 -13.35 -7.14
N GLY A 190 -27.32 -14.67 -7.40
CA GLY A 190 -26.94 -15.17 -8.71
C GLY A 190 -26.12 -16.46 -8.69
N GLN A 191 -25.38 -16.71 -9.76
CA GLN A 191 -24.55 -17.90 -9.89
C GLN A 191 -23.12 -17.61 -9.44
N PHE A 192 -22.67 -18.26 -8.38
CA PHE A 192 -21.38 -18.05 -7.74
C PHE A 192 -20.43 -19.24 -7.96
N TRP A 193 -19.20 -18.96 -8.32
CA TRP A 193 -18.10 -19.92 -8.35
C TRP A 193 -17.01 -19.54 -7.38
N ARG A 194 -16.84 -20.37 -6.36
CA ARG A 194 -15.66 -20.31 -5.50
C ARG A 194 -14.49 -20.94 -6.25
N ASN A 195 -13.58 -20.11 -6.72
CA ASN A 195 -12.37 -20.63 -7.34
C ASN A 195 -11.51 -21.33 -6.27
N PRO A 196 -11.26 -22.66 -6.41
CA PRO A 196 -10.52 -23.42 -5.40
C PRO A 196 -9.03 -23.06 -5.31
N GLU A 197 -8.46 -22.48 -6.36
CA GLU A 197 -7.05 -22.05 -6.43
C GLU A 197 -6.84 -20.65 -5.85
N TYR A 198 -7.93 -19.94 -5.48
CA TYR A 198 -7.87 -18.60 -4.94
C TYR A 198 -8.35 -18.60 -3.48
N LYS A 199 -7.47 -18.14 -2.58
CA LYS A 199 -7.73 -18.06 -1.14
C LYS A 199 -8.07 -16.65 -0.64
N GLY A 200 -8.01 -15.66 -1.53
CA GLY A 200 -8.30 -14.27 -1.19
C GLY A 200 -9.81 -13.94 -1.21
N ARG A 201 -10.10 -12.67 -1.14
CA ARG A 201 -11.45 -12.11 -0.93
C ARG A 201 -12.09 -11.45 -2.16
N VAL A 202 -11.39 -11.37 -3.28
CA VAL A 202 -11.91 -10.65 -4.44
C VAL A 202 -12.89 -11.51 -5.23
N VAL A 203 -14.01 -10.91 -5.64
CA VAL A 203 -15.00 -11.52 -6.53
C VAL A 203 -15.17 -10.66 -7.77
N ASN A 204 -14.99 -11.26 -8.95
CA ASN A 204 -15.37 -10.65 -10.22
C ASN A 204 -16.89 -10.68 -10.37
N LEU A 205 -17.51 -9.51 -10.56
CA LEU A 205 -18.95 -9.37 -10.73
C LEU A 205 -19.31 -9.23 -12.21
N TYR A 206 -20.22 -10.07 -12.65
CA TYR A 206 -20.77 -10.05 -14.00
C TYR A 206 -22.29 -9.88 -13.98
N LEU A 207 -22.80 -9.09 -14.91
CA LEU A 207 -24.24 -9.02 -15.17
C LEU A 207 -24.47 -9.32 -16.67
N GLN A 208 -25.32 -10.32 -16.95
CA GLN A 208 -25.56 -10.76 -18.34
C GLN A 208 -24.26 -11.12 -19.09
N GLY A 209 -23.23 -11.61 -18.37
CA GLY A 209 -21.92 -11.96 -18.90
C GLY A 209 -20.93 -10.82 -19.10
N LEU A 210 -21.32 -9.57 -18.87
CA LEU A 210 -20.42 -8.41 -18.90
C LEU A 210 -19.92 -8.05 -17.51
N PRO A 211 -18.65 -7.63 -17.36
CA PRO A 211 -18.11 -7.23 -16.08
C PRO A 211 -18.74 -5.91 -15.60
N VAL A 212 -19.24 -5.88 -14.38
CA VAL A 212 -19.87 -4.70 -13.76
C VAL A 212 -19.14 -4.21 -12.52
N GLY A 213 -18.06 -4.85 -12.13
CA GLY A 213 -17.25 -4.44 -10.98
C GLY A 213 -16.55 -5.60 -10.29
N TYR A 214 -16.07 -5.31 -9.10
CA TYR A 214 -15.38 -6.25 -8.20
C TYR A 214 -15.90 -6.06 -6.80
N LEU A 215 -16.05 -7.13 -6.04
CA LEU A 215 -16.30 -7.08 -4.61
C LEU A 215 -14.97 -7.23 -3.87
N ASN A 216 -14.77 -6.47 -2.78
CA ASN A 216 -13.57 -6.51 -1.93
C ASN A 216 -12.22 -6.24 -2.66
N ALA A 217 -12.21 -5.60 -3.81
CA ALA A 217 -10.99 -5.20 -4.48
C ALA A 217 -10.49 -3.84 -3.99
N SER A 218 -9.18 -3.71 -3.82
CA SER A 218 -8.51 -2.40 -3.70
C SER A 218 -8.22 -1.84 -5.09
N PRO A 219 -8.24 -0.53 -5.31
CA PRO A 219 -7.93 0.11 -6.59
C PRO A 219 -6.55 -0.27 -7.17
N SER A 220 -5.61 -0.67 -6.30
CA SER A 220 -4.26 -1.10 -6.66
C SER A 220 -4.13 -2.60 -6.95
N THR A 221 -5.18 -3.39 -6.72
CA THR A 221 -5.10 -4.85 -6.81
C THR A 221 -5.40 -5.32 -8.23
N ALA A 222 -4.37 -5.58 -9.03
CA ALA A 222 -4.51 -6.32 -10.28
C ALA A 222 -4.66 -7.82 -9.97
N VAL A 223 -5.88 -8.28 -9.70
CA VAL A 223 -6.15 -9.70 -9.42
C VAL A 223 -6.32 -10.45 -10.72
N SER A 224 -5.39 -11.36 -11.01
CA SER A 224 -5.48 -12.25 -12.18
C SER A 224 -6.43 -13.44 -11.94
N ILE A 225 -6.58 -13.87 -10.69
CA ILE A 225 -7.41 -15.00 -10.24
C ILE A 225 -8.32 -14.48 -9.12
N ALA A 226 -9.62 -14.76 -9.21
CA ALA A 226 -10.62 -14.32 -8.23
C ALA A 226 -11.76 -15.35 -8.16
N HIS A 227 -12.65 -15.20 -7.20
CA HIS A 227 -13.98 -15.83 -7.26
C HIS A 227 -14.84 -15.13 -8.32
N VAL A 228 -15.91 -15.75 -8.75
CA VAL A 228 -16.77 -15.23 -9.82
C VAL A 228 -18.23 -15.27 -9.40
N LEU A 229 -18.93 -14.16 -9.64
CA LEU A 229 -20.38 -14.08 -9.43
C LEU A 229 -21.07 -13.48 -10.66
N HIS A 230 -21.95 -14.26 -11.26
CA HIS A 230 -22.89 -13.79 -12.27
C HIS A 230 -24.20 -13.41 -11.59
N LEU A 231 -24.46 -12.12 -11.54
CA LEU A 231 -25.64 -11.56 -10.88
C LEU A 231 -26.94 -11.93 -11.61
N ASP A 232 -27.99 -12.13 -10.83
CA ASP A 232 -29.34 -12.35 -11.33
C ASP A 232 -29.89 -11.05 -11.95
N SER A 233 -30.06 -11.03 -13.27
CA SER A 233 -30.56 -9.86 -14.00
C SER A 233 -32.02 -9.50 -13.71
N SER A 234 -32.78 -10.36 -13.04
CA SER A 234 -34.12 -10.02 -12.54
C SER A 234 -34.09 -9.14 -11.29
N LYS A 235 -32.99 -9.22 -10.52
CA LYS A 235 -32.82 -8.50 -9.26
C LYS A 235 -31.91 -7.27 -9.38
N PHE A 236 -30.87 -7.36 -10.22
CA PHE A 236 -29.85 -6.34 -10.36
C PHE A 236 -29.87 -5.68 -11.73
N ASN A 237 -29.57 -4.38 -11.75
CA ASN A 237 -29.52 -3.59 -12.97
C ASN A 237 -28.21 -2.82 -13.05
N ALA A 238 -27.63 -2.78 -14.26
CA ALA A 238 -26.47 -1.92 -14.53
C ALA A 238 -26.93 -0.49 -14.84
N ARG A 239 -26.09 0.47 -14.52
CA ARG A 239 -26.28 1.88 -14.90
C ARG A 239 -26.19 2.01 -16.41
N LEU A 240 -27.21 2.64 -17.01
CA LEU A 240 -27.30 2.86 -18.43
C LEU A 240 -26.71 4.24 -18.80
N PRO A 241 -26.15 4.40 -20.00
CA PRO A 241 -26.04 3.44 -21.09
C PRO A 241 -24.79 2.56 -21.05
N ASP A 242 -23.83 2.84 -20.16
CA ASP A 242 -22.48 2.25 -20.18
C ASP A 242 -22.36 0.86 -19.53
N ARG A 243 -23.30 0.47 -18.69
CA ARG A 243 -23.34 -0.84 -18.01
C ARG A 243 -22.07 -1.23 -17.25
N GLU A 244 -21.16 -0.29 -16.99
CA GLU A 244 -19.89 -0.58 -16.30
C GLU A 244 -20.01 -0.64 -14.77
N CYS A 245 -21.13 -0.14 -14.22
CA CYS A 245 -21.44 -0.12 -12.80
C CYS A 245 -22.87 -0.56 -12.53
N LEU A 246 -23.15 -1.00 -11.32
CA LEU A 246 -24.50 -1.28 -10.86
C LEU A 246 -25.23 0.03 -10.48
N ILE A 247 -26.55 0.04 -10.57
CA ILE A 247 -27.39 1.08 -9.98
C ILE A 247 -27.33 0.89 -8.47
N ASP A 248 -27.26 1.99 -7.70
CA ASP A 248 -27.14 1.97 -6.24
C ASP A 248 -26.00 1.05 -5.75
N GLN A 249 -24.85 1.15 -6.42
CA GLN A 249 -23.72 0.22 -6.33
C GLN A 249 -23.35 -0.11 -4.89
N HIS A 250 -23.26 0.89 -4.01
CA HIS A 250 -22.84 0.68 -2.62
C HIS A 250 -23.79 -0.24 -1.84
N ASP A 251 -25.10 -0.01 -1.96
CA ASP A 251 -26.10 -0.81 -1.24
C ASP A 251 -26.20 -2.23 -1.81
N VAL A 252 -26.08 -2.35 -3.14
CA VAL A 252 -26.06 -3.63 -3.84
C VAL A 252 -24.81 -4.43 -3.47
N GLU A 253 -23.64 -3.82 -3.46
CA GLU A 253 -22.39 -4.49 -3.05
C GLU A 253 -22.48 -4.99 -1.61
N LYS A 254 -23.07 -4.22 -0.70
CA LYS A 254 -23.28 -4.63 0.68
C LYS A 254 -24.22 -5.83 0.80
N GLN A 255 -25.30 -5.85 0.01
CA GLN A 255 -26.21 -7.01 -0.06
C GLN A 255 -25.45 -8.26 -0.56
N ILE A 256 -24.74 -8.14 -1.68
CA ILE A 256 -23.98 -9.23 -2.25
C ILE A 256 -22.92 -9.74 -1.27
N LEU A 257 -22.20 -8.82 -0.60
CA LEU A 257 -21.19 -9.16 0.39
C LEU A 257 -21.80 -10.02 1.52
N THR A 258 -22.98 -9.66 2.00
CA THR A 258 -23.66 -10.40 3.07
C THR A 258 -23.95 -11.85 2.66
N GLU A 259 -24.44 -12.07 1.44
CA GLU A 259 -24.76 -13.42 0.94
C GLU A 259 -23.51 -14.25 0.68
N VAL A 260 -22.51 -13.66 0.06
CA VAL A 260 -21.22 -14.35 -0.24
C VAL A 260 -20.48 -14.65 1.06
N ALA A 261 -20.48 -13.74 2.04
CA ALA A 261 -19.90 -13.97 3.36
C ALA A 261 -20.62 -15.11 4.11
N ALA A 262 -21.94 -15.22 4.03
CA ALA A 262 -22.68 -16.32 4.61
C ALA A 262 -22.31 -17.68 4.00
N TYR A 263 -22.10 -17.71 2.69
CA TYR A 263 -21.56 -18.91 2.02
C TYR A 263 -20.17 -19.28 2.51
N PHE A 264 -19.24 -18.29 2.60
CA PHE A 264 -17.89 -18.55 3.09
C PHE A 264 -17.87 -18.97 4.56
N ARG A 265 -18.74 -18.40 5.40
CA ARG A 265 -18.88 -18.84 6.79
C ARG A 265 -19.14 -20.33 6.88
N SER A 266 -20.20 -20.81 6.24
CA SER A 266 -20.54 -22.23 6.27
C SER A 266 -19.46 -23.13 5.69
N HIS A 267 -18.79 -22.64 4.62
CA HIS A 267 -17.69 -23.37 4.00
C HIS A 267 -16.48 -23.48 4.92
N TYR A 268 -16.07 -22.37 5.54
CA TYR A 268 -14.91 -22.31 6.43
C TYR A 268 -15.17 -23.05 7.75
N GLU A 269 -16.37 -22.98 8.32
CA GLU A 269 -16.76 -23.80 9.47
C GLU A 269 -16.54 -25.28 9.20
N THR A 270 -16.96 -25.77 8.03
CA THR A 270 -16.75 -27.16 7.62
C THR A 270 -15.27 -27.50 7.44
N GLU A 271 -14.47 -26.59 6.86
CA GLU A 271 -13.03 -26.79 6.71
C GLU A 271 -12.32 -26.83 8.08
N ILE A 272 -12.65 -25.89 8.98
CA ILE A 272 -12.07 -25.81 10.33
C ILE A 272 -12.37 -27.08 11.13
N GLU A 273 -13.61 -27.60 11.09
CA GLU A 273 -13.99 -28.86 11.74
C GLU A 273 -13.15 -30.05 11.27
N GLY A 274 -12.62 -29.99 10.06
CA GLY A 274 -11.72 -31.00 9.48
C GLY A 274 -10.27 -30.94 9.97
N LEU A 275 -9.82 -29.82 10.55
CA LEU A 275 -8.43 -29.60 10.96
C LEU A 275 -8.10 -30.37 12.25
N ARG A 276 -7.23 -31.39 12.15
CA ARG A 276 -6.93 -32.29 13.26
C ARG A 276 -5.62 -32.02 13.99
N THR A 277 -4.77 -31.15 13.45
CA THR A 277 -3.45 -30.84 14.04
C THR A 277 -3.26 -29.32 14.11
N HIS A 278 -2.50 -28.86 15.10
CA HIS A 278 -2.14 -27.44 15.23
C HIS A 278 -1.41 -26.92 14.00
N GLN A 279 -0.56 -27.73 13.36
CA GLN A 279 0.09 -27.33 12.10
C GLN A 279 -0.93 -27.09 10.97
N ALA A 280 -1.95 -27.95 10.84
CA ALA A 280 -3.00 -27.77 9.83
C ALA A 280 -3.85 -26.51 10.13
N GLN A 281 -4.15 -26.26 11.39
CA GLN A 281 -4.86 -25.07 11.86
C GLN A 281 -4.07 -23.80 11.55
N SER A 282 -2.78 -23.79 11.87
CA SER A 282 -1.88 -22.66 11.59
C SER A 282 -1.79 -22.36 10.08
N ASN A 283 -1.56 -23.39 9.26
CA ASN A 283 -1.48 -23.22 7.82
C ASN A 283 -2.79 -22.67 7.24
N TRP A 284 -3.93 -23.23 7.67
CA TRP A 284 -5.23 -22.78 7.21
C TRP A 284 -5.49 -21.32 7.58
N LEU A 285 -5.19 -20.93 8.82
CA LEU A 285 -5.39 -19.57 9.29
C LEU A 285 -4.48 -18.58 8.54
N HIS A 286 -3.23 -18.95 8.28
CA HIS A 286 -2.29 -18.16 7.48
C HIS A 286 -2.82 -17.95 6.05
N GLU A 287 -3.30 -19.03 5.39
CA GLU A 287 -3.81 -18.94 4.01
C GLU A 287 -5.09 -18.13 3.88
N HIS A 288 -5.93 -18.10 4.92
CA HIS A 288 -7.27 -17.48 4.87
C HIS A 288 -7.38 -16.14 5.61
N ALA A 289 -6.31 -15.63 6.20
CA ALA A 289 -6.34 -14.41 7.03
C ALA A 289 -6.96 -13.20 6.31
N ASP A 290 -6.51 -12.91 5.08
CA ASP A 290 -7.05 -11.82 4.26
C ASP A 290 -8.52 -12.03 3.90
N ALA A 291 -8.90 -13.27 3.60
CA ALA A 291 -10.29 -13.62 3.28
C ALA A 291 -11.20 -13.47 4.51
N LEU A 292 -10.77 -13.96 5.68
CA LEU A 292 -11.52 -13.81 6.94
C LEU A 292 -11.76 -12.33 7.27
N HIS A 293 -10.74 -11.51 7.14
CA HIS A 293 -10.87 -10.06 7.32
C HIS A 293 -11.83 -9.45 6.30
N GLY A 294 -11.64 -9.75 5.02
CA GLY A 294 -12.43 -9.17 3.93
C GLY A 294 -13.91 -9.57 3.92
N TRP A 295 -14.21 -10.77 4.42
CA TRP A 295 -15.60 -11.24 4.57
C TRP A 295 -16.23 -10.85 5.91
N GLY A 296 -15.48 -10.24 6.83
CA GLY A 296 -15.96 -9.96 8.20
C GLY A 296 -16.17 -11.22 9.04
N LEU A 297 -15.35 -12.25 8.83
CA LEU A 297 -15.44 -13.57 9.45
C LEU A 297 -14.29 -13.85 10.43
N LEU A 298 -13.66 -12.80 10.96
CA LEU A 298 -12.52 -12.94 11.90
C LEU A 298 -12.88 -13.74 13.15
N ASP A 299 -14.15 -13.78 13.54
CA ASP A 299 -14.64 -14.57 14.66
C ASP A 299 -14.42 -16.09 14.50
N LEU A 300 -14.34 -16.59 13.27
CA LEU A 300 -14.04 -18.00 13.02
C LEU A 300 -12.64 -18.40 13.49
N ALA A 301 -11.69 -17.48 13.48
CA ALA A 301 -10.35 -17.71 14.02
C ALA A 301 -10.37 -18.04 15.52
N ASN A 302 -11.39 -17.61 16.28
CA ASN A 302 -11.51 -17.88 17.72
C ASN A 302 -11.67 -19.36 18.06
N THR A 303 -12.08 -20.17 17.10
CA THR A 303 -12.26 -21.63 17.25
C THR A 303 -10.95 -22.40 17.07
N ILE A 304 -9.87 -21.73 16.67
CA ILE A 304 -8.55 -22.27 16.42
C ILE A 304 -7.66 -21.99 17.64
N ASP A 305 -6.99 -23.01 18.17
CA ASP A 305 -6.19 -22.92 19.40
C ASP A 305 -4.71 -22.56 19.14
N VAL A 306 -4.38 -22.13 17.93
CA VAL A 306 -3.06 -21.65 17.55
C VAL A 306 -3.15 -20.41 16.69
N ILE A 307 -2.09 -19.60 16.69
CA ILE A 307 -1.86 -18.55 15.69
C ILE A 307 -0.58 -18.84 14.91
N PRO A 308 -0.55 -18.59 13.58
CA PRO A 308 0.66 -18.74 12.78
C PRO A 308 1.80 -17.86 13.29
N CYS A 309 3.03 -18.31 13.17
CA CYS A 309 4.21 -17.49 13.47
C CYS A 309 4.25 -16.20 12.63
N THR A 310 3.67 -16.22 11.43
CA THR A 310 3.56 -15.04 10.56
C THR A 310 2.59 -13.97 11.08
N PHE A 311 1.83 -14.24 12.13
CA PHE A 311 0.94 -13.27 12.77
C PHE A 311 1.61 -12.51 13.90
N VAL A 312 2.81 -12.91 14.25
CA VAL A 312 3.61 -12.27 15.28
C VAL A 312 5.01 -11.99 14.76
N ALA A 313 5.67 -11.03 15.39
CA ALA A 313 7.05 -10.71 15.12
C ALA A 313 7.80 -10.44 16.42
N GLU A 314 9.10 -10.73 16.45
CA GLU A 314 9.99 -10.27 17.49
C GLU A 314 10.10 -8.75 17.45
N ILE A 315 10.26 -8.13 18.60
CA ILE A 315 10.46 -6.69 18.71
C ILE A 315 11.96 -6.45 18.64
N ASP A 316 12.40 -5.79 17.58
CA ASP A 316 13.78 -5.35 17.42
C ASP A 316 14.16 -4.27 18.44
N GLU A 317 15.44 -3.97 18.56
CA GLU A 317 15.89 -2.86 19.39
C GLU A 317 15.24 -1.55 18.92
N PRO A 318 14.64 -0.76 19.84
CA PRO A 318 13.72 0.32 19.47
C PRO A 318 14.35 1.52 18.75
N TYR A 319 15.65 1.53 18.52
CA TYR A 319 16.34 2.59 17.78
C TYR A 319 16.58 2.27 16.30
N ASP A 320 16.41 1.02 15.88
CA ASP A 320 16.71 0.59 14.52
C ASP A 320 15.51 0.88 13.59
N ALA A 321 15.33 2.17 13.28
CA ALA A 321 14.37 2.58 12.27
C ALA A 321 14.97 2.24 10.88
N PRO A 322 14.32 1.43 10.06
CA PRO A 322 14.83 1.14 8.72
C PRO A 322 14.92 2.41 7.89
N ASN A 323 15.97 2.48 7.07
CA ASN A 323 16.27 3.58 6.18
C ASN A 323 15.03 4.20 5.51
N GLY A 324 14.70 5.36 5.91
CA GLY A 324 14.26 6.57 5.25
C GLY A 324 12.93 6.63 4.52
N ASP A 325 12.28 5.56 4.05
CA ASP A 325 11.15 5.71 3.13
C ASP A 325 9.87 4.93 3.48
N SER A 326 9.83 4.23 4.58
CA SER A 326 8.65 3.46 4.96
C SER A 326 8.21 3.82 6.37
N TYR A 327 7.26 4.72 6.46
CA TYR A 327 6.46 5.05 7.65
C TYR A 327 5.53 3.88 8.06
N THR A 328 5.97 2.65 7.93
CA THR A 328 5.18 1.47 8.23
C THR A 328 5.52 0.94 9.62
N ARG A 329 4.49 0.41 10.30
CA ARG A 329 4.61 -0.30 11.58
C ARG A 329 5.60 -1.48 11.57
N GLU A 330 6.15 -1.81 10.41
CA GLU A 330 7.08 -2.93 10.20
C GLU A 330 8.52 -2.63 10.68
N ALA A 331 8.80 -1.39 11.07
CA ALA A 331 10.15 -0.93 11.42
C ALA A 331 10.73 -1.56 12.71
N PHE A 332 9.89 -2.16 13.56
CA PHE A 332 10.30 -2.74 14.84
C PHE A 332 10.13 -4.25 14.91
N TYR A 333 9.96 -4.92 13.77
CA TYR A 333 9.65 -6.34 13.75
C TYR A 333 10.63 -7.13 12.92
N SER A 334 11.25 -8.13 13.54
CA SER A 334 11.99 -9.16 12.82
C SER A 334 11.05 -10.33 12.51
N SER A 335 11.05 -10.79 11.26
CA SER A 335 10.19 -11.89 10.81
C SER A 335 10.71 -13.28 11.15
N ASN A 336 11.70 -13.40 12.02
CA ASN A 336 12.48 -14.63 12.23
C ASN A 336 12.07 -15.35 13.54
N THR A 337 10.84 -15.86 13.60
CA THR A 337 10.52 -16.81 14.66
C THR A 337 10.78 -18.23 14.18
N ASP A 338 11.65 -18.97 14.86
CA ASP A 338 11.91 -20.40 14.61
C ASP A 338 10.71 -21.31 14.97
N ILE A 339 9.62 -20.72 15.45
CA ILE A 339 8.42 -21.41 15.93
C ILE A 339 7.38 -21.44 14.80
N PRO A 340 6.86 -22.61 14.38
CA PRO A 340 5.90 -22.68 13.27
C PRO A 340 4.52 -22.09 13.62
N PHE A 341 4.15 -22.09 14.89
CA PHE A 341 2.90 -21.51 15.42
C PHE A 341 3.01 -21.29 16.93
N ILE A 342 2.14 -20.48 17.48
CA ILE A 342 2.02 -20.23 18.91
C ILE A 342 0.73 -20.86 19.41
N ASP A 343 0.86 -21.75 20.40
CA ASP A 343 -0.27 -22.40 21.07
C ASP A 343 -0.98 -21.44 22.03
N ARG A 344 -2.28 -21.51 22.07
CA ARG A 344 -3.12 -20.79 23.04
C ARG A 344 -2.68 -21.08 24.48
N SER A 345 -2.34 -22.33 24.80
CA SER A 345 -1.87 -22.73 26.13
C SER A 345 -0.57 -22.04 26.53
N ALA A 346 0.35 -21.78 25.58
CA ALA A 346 1.59 -21.06 25.84
C ALA A 346 1.34 -19.59 26.22
N VAL A 347 0.36 -18.95 25.57
CA VAL A 347 -0.05 -17.58 25.89
C VAL A 347 -0.83 -17.56 27.22
N GLU A 348 -1.73 -18.52 27.44
CA GLU A 348 -2.53 -18.60 28.67
C GLU A 348 -1.71 -18.90 29.93
N SER A 349 -0.63 -19.66 29.78
CA SER A 349 0.31 -19.95 30.87
C SER A 349 1.34 -18.85 31.12
N GLY A 350 1.44 -17.84 30.22
CA GLY A 350 2.44 -16.78 30.29
C GLY A 350 3.84 -17.22 29.81
N LEU A 351 3.96 -18.38 29.18
CA LEU A 351 5.22 -18.80 28.56
C LEU A 351 5.57 -17.92 27.35
N VAL A 352 4.55 -17.48 26.62
CA VAL A 352 4.65 -16.50 25.53
C VAL A 352 3.78 -15.30 25.89
N THR A 353 4.35 -14.11 25.84
CA THR A 353 3.62 -12.86 26.02
C THR A 353 3.43 -12.17 24.67
N LEU A 354 2.19 -11.88 24.34
CA LEU A 354 1.82 -11.12 23.15
C LEU A 354 1.59 -9.66 23.51
N CYS A 355 1.94 -8.77 22.61
CA CYS A 355 1.65 -7.36 22.76
C CYS A 355 1.17 -6.75 21.42
N ASP A 356 0.57 -5.59 21.50
CA ASP A 356 0.18 -4.77 20.37
C ASP A 356 0.37 -3.28 20.69
N ASN A 357 -0.02 -2.41 19.74
CA ASN A 357 0.13 -0.97 19.87
C ASN A 357 1.57 -0.59 20.28
N LEU A 358 2.57 -1.17 19.59
CA LEU A 358 3.93 -0.68 19.74
C LEU A 358 3.98 0.76 19.27
N PRO A 359 4.68 1.63 20.02
CA PRO A 359 4.87 3.01 19.63
C PRO A 359 5.39 3.06 18.20
N ASN A 360 4.78 3.86 17.36
CA ASN A 360 5.38 4.21 16.09
C ASN A 360 6.38 5.35 16.32
N TYR A 361 7.28 5.60 15.37
CA TYR A 361 8.30 6.63 15.50
C TYR A 361 7.74 8.06 15.72
N LEU A 362 6.43 8.27 15.59
CA LEU A 362 5.72 9.51 15.89
C LEU A 362 5.23 9.59 17.36
N ASP A 363 5.19 8.47 18.07
CA ASP A 363 4.74 8.38 19.47
C ASP A 363 5.95 8.52 20.42
N GLN A 364 6.61 9.60 20.32
CA GLN A 364 7.95 10.01 20.67
C GLN A 364 8.33 9.87 22.16
N HIS A 365 7.35 9.74 23.03
CA HIS A 365 7.58 9.62 24.48
C HIS A 365 7.57 8.18 24.99
N LEU A 366 7.38 7.20 24.11
CA LEU A 366 7.14 5.81 24.47
C LEU A 366 8.33 4.86 24.18
N TRP A 367 9.53 5.40 23.95
CA TRP A 367 10.72 4.56 23.75
C TRP A 367 11.03 3.63 24.92
N ALA A 368 10.75 4.06 26.14
CA ALA A 368 10.88 3.21 27.33
C ALA A 368 9.93 2.00 27.29
N ASN A 369 8.71 2.18 26.75
CA ASN A 369 7.73 1.12 26.61
C ASN A 369 8.18 0.09 25.55
N ALA A 370 8.72 0.57 24.43
CA ALA A 370 9.30 -0.32 23.41
C ALA A 370 10.52 -1.08 23.94
N ALA A 371 11.41 -0.41 24.67
CA ALA A 371 12.57 -1.04 25.31
C ALA A 371 12.15 -2.10 26.36
N TRP A 372 11.11 -1.83 27.12
CA TRP A 372 10.54 -2.77 28.07
C TRP A 372 10.04 -4.04 27.37
N ALA A 373 9.24 -3.90 26.30
CA ALA A 373 8.69 -5.02 25.54
C ALA A 373 9.80 -5.84 24.86
N HIS A 374 10.77 -5.17 24.22
CA HIS A 374 11.95 -5.80 23.63
C HIS A 374 12.74 -6.63 24.64
N LYS A 375 13.13 -6.05 25.76
CA LYS A 375 13.96 -6.71 26.79
C LYS A 375 13.24 -7.88 27.50
N HIS A 376 11.90 -7.88 27.50
CA HIS A 376 11.12 -9.00 28.00
C HIS A 376 10.88 -10.10 26.93
N GLY A 377 11.34 -9.91 25.68
CA GLY A 377 11.13 -10.86 24.58
C GLY A 377 9.66 -11.05 24.23
N TRP A 378 8.86 -9.99 24.33
CA TRP A 378 7.46 -10.04 23.94
C TRP A 378 7.33 -10.15 22.42
N LEU A 379 6.26 -10.79 21.96
CA LEU A 379 5.98 -10.91 20.54
C LEU A 379 4.85 -9.95 20.16
N ALA A 380 5.12 -9.10 19.18
CA ALA A 380 4.14 -8.19 18.66
C ALA A 380 3.14 -8.88 17.73
N LEU A 381 1.85 -8.66 17.95
CA LEU A 381 0.80 -9.15 17.07
C LEU A 381 0.69 -8.22 15.85
N THR A 382 1.08 -8.71 14.68
CA THR A 382 1.13 -7.93 13.43
C THR A 382 -0.13 -8.08 12.57
N GLN A 383 -0.91 -9.16 12.80
CA GLN A 383 -2.11 -9.44 12.03
C GLN A 383 -3.38 -9.01 12.75
N THR A 384 -4.35 -8.48 12.00
CA THR A 384 -5.66 -8.13 12.55
C THR A 384 -6.44 -9.39 12.94
N LEU A 385 -6.82 -9.47 14.20
CA LEU A 385 -7.70 -10.49 14.76
C LEU A 385 -8.98 -9.84 15.30
N ALA A 386 -10.02 -10.66 15.53
CA ALA A 386 -11.23 -10.18 16.20
C ALA A 386 -10.90 -9.67 17.61
N THR A 387 -11.59 -8.61 18.06
CA THR A 387 -11.34 -8.01 19.39
C THR A 387 -11.59 -8.99 20.53
N ASP A 388 -12.44 -9.98 20.30
CA ASP A 388 -12.77 -11.04 21.25
C ASP A 388 -11.89 -12.29 21.09
N HIS A 389 -10.95 -12.30 20.15
CA HIS A 389 -10.00 -13.40 19.94
C HIS A 389 -9.17 -13.65 21.20
N TRP A 390 -8.92 -14.92 21.55
CA TRP A 390 -8.18 -15.30 22.76
C TRP A 390 -6.77 -14.68 22.81
N ALA A 391 -6.07 -14.59 21.67
CA ALA A 391 -4.75 -13.97 21.58
C ALA A 391 -4.84 -12.44 21.78
N LYS A 392 -5.80 -11.76 21.12
CA LYS A 392 -6.00 -10.32 21.23
C LYS A 392 -6.39 -9.88 22.64
N LYS A 393 -7.25 -10.65 23.32
CA LYS A 393 -7.64 -10.40 24.73
C LYS A 393 -6.48 -10.47 25.70
N ARG A 394 -5.40 -11.15 25.34
CA ARG A 394 -4.22 -11.33 26.18
C ARG A 394 -3.04 -10.48 25.72
N CYS A 395 -3.17 -9.77 24.62
CA CYS A 395 -2.17 -8.79 24.22
C CYS A 395 -2.04 -7.69 25.26
N ILE A 396 -0.81 -7.38 25.59
CA ILE A 396 -0.48 -6.18 26.38
C ILE A 396 -0.44 -5.00 25.44
N ASP A 397 -1.16 -3.96 25.79
CA ASP A 397 -1.11 -2.68 25.07
C ASP A 397 0.16 -1.93 25.51
N VAL A 398 1.15 -1.87 24.62
CA VAL A 398 2.45 -1.27 24.96
C VAL A 398 2.35 0.23 25.14
N GLU A 399 1.50 0.93 24.38
CA GLU A 399 1.28 2.37 24.54
C GLU A 399 0.66 2.72 25.91
N ALA A 400 -0.15 1.81 26.45
CA ALA A 400 -0.83 2.03 27.73
C ALA A 400 0.04 1.76 28.97
N LEU A 401 1.28 1.26 28.80
CA LEU A 401 2.16 1.00 29.94
C LEU A 401 2.66 2.31 30.57
N GLU A 402 2.53 2.40 31.88
CA GLU A 402 3.11 3.49 32.66
C GLU A 402 4.50 3.08 33.14
N ILE A 403 5.54 3.44 32.37
CA ILE A 403 6.93 3.09 32.68
C ILE A 403 7.65 4.31 33.24
N SER A 404 8.23 4.14 34.43
CA SER A 404 9.13 5.11 35.01
C SER A 404 10.59 4.74 34.74
N VAL A 405 11.41 5.76 34.43
CA VAL A 405 12.84 5.61 34.14
C VAL A 405 13.64 6.16 35.33
N GLY A 406 14.49 5.33 35.90
CA GLY A 406 15.40 5.72 36.99
C GLY A 406 16.86 5.52 36.54
N TYR A 407 17.75 6.45 36.93
CA TYR A 407 19.18 6.33 36.67
C TYR A 407 20.01 6.99 37.74
N SER A 408 21.24 6.50 37.92
CA SER A 408 22.24 7.14 38.76
C SER A 408 23.32 7.76 37.88
N GLU A 409 23.46 9.08 37.94
CA GLU A 409 24.44 9.81 37.11
C GLU A 409 25.88 9.52 37.59
N ILE A 410 26.74 9.05 36.69
CA ILE A 410 28.21 9.02 36.85
C ILE A 410 28.78 10.34 36.38
N ALA A 411 28.33 10.80 35.21
CA ALA A 411 28.66 12.11 34.67
C ALA A 411 27.45 12.63 33.87
N SER A 412 27.35 13.94 33.78
CA SER A 412 26.30 14.56 32.94
C SER A 412 26.75 15.91 32.41
N GLY A 413 26.12 16.34 31.34
CA GLY A 413 26.33 17.63 30.71
C GLY A 413 25.21 17.98 29.75
N TYR A 414 25.34 19.14 29.09
CA TYR A 414 24.34 19.57 28.07
C TYR A 414 24.98 19.60 26.69
N TYR A 415 24.49 18.78 25.81
CA TYR A 415 24.89 18.73 24.39
C TYR A 415 24.05 19.73 23.59
N SER A 416 24.67 20.40 22.62
CA SER A 416 23.98 21.31 21.69
C SER A 416 24.58 21.15 20.31
N GLY A 417 23.96 20.30 19.49
CA GLY A 417 24.28 20.08 18.09
C GLY A 417 23.39 20.87 17.14
N SER A 418 23.43 20.51 15.88
CA SER A 418 22.66 21.15 14.81
C SER A 418 21.21 20.69 14.78
N TYR A 419 20.98 19.42 15.02
CA TYR A 419 19.67 18.77 14.96
C TYR A 419 19.20 18.30 16.35
N LEU A 420 20.13 18.01 17.24
CA LEU A 420 19.85 17.46 18.56
C LEU A 420 20.45 18.33 19.66
N SER A 421 19.72 18.52 20.74
CA SER A 421 20.28 19.11 21.94
C SER A 421 19.55 18.61 23.18
N GLY A 422 20.26 18.61 24.31
CA GLY A 422 19.66 18.17 25.55
C GLY A 422 20.67 17.71 26.60
N LYS A 423 20.15 17.24 27.73
CA LYS A 423 20.96 16.72 28.83
C LYS A 423 21.48 15.32 28.46
N VAL A 424 22.80 15.13 28.47
CA VAL A 424 23.43 13.82 28.35
C VAL A 424 23.75 13.31 29.75
N VAL A 425 23.37 12.07 30.02
CA VAL A 425 23.58 11.37 31.27
C VAL A 425 24.33 10.08 31.02
N LEU A 426 25.50 9.93 31.64
CA LEU A 426 26.24 8.66 31.66
C LEU A 426 25.92 7.93 32.96
N CYS A 427 25.60 6.66 32.86
CA CYS A 427 25.28 5.80 33.99
C CYS A 427 25.89 4.40 33.80
N GLU A 428 26.03 3.61 34.86
CA GLU A 428 26.39 2.20 34.72
C GLU A 428 25.27 1.40 34.10
N CYS A 429 24.05 1.60 34.62
CA CYS A 429 22.78 1.10 34.08
C CYS A 429 21.68 2.12 34.40
N TYR A 430 20.57 1.99 33.72
CA TYR A 430 19.32 2.65 34.11
C TYR A 430 18.25 1.59 34.36
N SER A 431 17.22 1.97 35.08
CA SER A 431 16.13 1.08 35.41
C SER A 431 14.82 1.51 34.74
N LEU A 432 14.07 0.54 34.23
CA LEU A 432 12.69 0.69 33.87
C LEU A 432 11.82 0.02 34.93
N THR A 433 10.78 0.70 35.38
CA THR A 433 9.85 0.17 36.39
C THR A 433 8.42 0.33 35.87
N CYS A 434 7.70 -0.78 35.86
CA CYS A 434 6.28 -0.85 35.52
C CYS A 434 5.57 -1.64 36.62
N GLU A 435 4.64 -1.02 37.33
CA GLU A 435 4.00 -1.61 38.52
C GLU A 435 5.05 -2.10 39.53
N ASP A 436 4.99 -3.39 39.88
CA ASP A 436 5.92 -4.03 40.83
C ASP A 436 7.16 -4.66 40.14
N LYS A 437 7.28 -4.56 38.81
CA LYS A 437 8.39 -5.13 38.05
C LYS A 437 9.46 -4.09 37.81
N HIS A 438 10.71 -4.53 37.94
CA HIS A 438 11.88 -3.72 37.75
C HIS A 438 12.87 -4.40 36.80
N LEU A 439 13.45 -3.63 35.88
CA LEU A 439 14.39 -4.09 34.88
C LEU A 439 15.59 -3.14 34.82
N GLU A 440 16.80 -3.65 34.99
CA GLU A 440 18.05 -2.90 34.79
C GLU A 440 18.58 -3.11 33.37
N ILE A 441 18.96 -2.02 32.70
CA ILE A 441 19.47 -2.01 31.33
C ILE A 441 20.82 -1.31 31.30
N ASN A 442 21.81 -1.98 30.68
CA ASN A 442 23.16 -1.45 30.53
C ASN A 442 23.70 -1.50 29.09
N ASP A 443 22.92 -2.04 28.15
CA ASP A 443 23.32 -2.33 26.76
C ASP A 443 22.45 -1.63 25.70
N LEU A 444 21.46 -0.86 26.11
CA LEU A 444 20.59 -0.07 25.24
C LEU A 444 20.53 1.37 25.76
N SER A 445 20.93 2.32 24.95
CA SER A 445 20.75 3.74 25.29
C SER A 445 19.30 4.16 25.09
N LEU A 446 18.87 5.18 25.82
CA LEU A 446 17.50 5.68 25.78
C LEU A 446 17.49 7.20 25.64
N ALA A 447 16.55 7.72 24.86
CA ALA A 447 16.20 9.14 24.90
C ALA A 447 14.82 9.33 25.52
N ILE A 448 14.70 10.36 26.37
CA ILE A 448 13.44 10.76 27.00
C ILE A 448 13.19 12.23 26.66
N GLY A 449 11.98 12.56 26.29
CA GLY A 449 11.57 13.94 25.96
C GLY A 449 10.44 13.98 24.96
N ASN A 450 10.09 15.18 24.55
CA ASN A 450 9.08 15.45 23.54
C ASN A 450 9.62 16.38 22.43
N ASP A 451 10.89 16.75 22.51
CA ASP A 451 11.54 17.68 21.59
C ASP A 451 12.99 17.24 21.41
N SER A 452 13.46 17.15 20.17
CA SER A 452 14.83 16.80 19.82
C SER A 452 15.85 17.84 20.33
N HIS A 453 15.40 19.06 20.60
CA HIS A 453 16.22 20.14 21.16
C HIS A 453 16.13 20.29 22.70
N ASP A 454 15.37 19.41 23.38
CA ASP A 454 15.28 19.33 24.84
C ASP A 454 15.17 17.88 25.32
N ALA A 455 15.96 16.99 24.73
CA ALA A 455 16.00 15.57 25.06
C ALA A 455 16.86 15.27 26.29
N ILE A 456 16.61 14.14 26.93
CA ILE A 456 17.52 13.54 27.92
C ILE A 456 18.09 12.27 27.28
N PHE A 457 19.37 12.29 26.96
CA PHE A 457 20.12 11.16 26.45
C PHE A 457 20.68 10.33 27.59
N ILE A 458 20.19 9.14 27.81
CA ILE A 458 20.68 8.21 28.85
C ILE A 458 21.56 7.18 28.17
N ILE A 459 22.83 7.19 28.46
CA ILE A 459 23.84 6.34 27.85
C ILE A 459 24.47 5.47 28.96
N PRO A 460 24.07 4.19 29.00
CA PRO A 460 24.62 3.24 29.97
C PRO A 460 25.98 2.70 29.48
N SER A 461 26.68 1.95 30.37
CA SER A 461 28.06 1.51 30.14
C SER A 461 28.34 0.74 28.85
N ASN A 462 27.36 -0.02 28.34
CA ASN A 462 27.45 -0.77 27.09
C ASN A 462 26.50 -0.24 25.99
N GLY A 463 25.82 0.89 26.25
CA GLY A 463 25.00 1.57 25.24
C GLY A 463 25.86 2.42 24.31
N ASN A 464 25.24 2.93 23.24
CA ASN A 464 25.93 3.80 22.28
C ASN A 464 25.12 5.07 21.98
N CYS A 465 25.80 6.09 21.47
CA CYS A 465 25.18 7.38 21.18
C CYS A 465 24.16 7.32 20.04
N TYR A 466 24.38 6.44 19.07
CA TYR A 466 23.50 6.29 17.91
C TYR A 466 22.08 5.91 18.33
N GLN A 467 21.93 5.00 19.29
CA GLN A 467 20.62 4.59 19.83
C GLN A 467 19.85 5.80 20.39
N ALA A 468 20.47 6.53 21.32
CA ALA A 468 19.82 7.68 21.95
C ALA A 468 19.58 8.84 20.95
N ALA A 469 20.51 9.06 20.02
CA ALA A 469 20.39 10.09 19.00
C ALA A 469 19.21 9.80 18.05
N THR A 470 19.06 8.56 17.57
CA THR A 470 17.95 8.16 16.72
C THR A 470 16.60 8.32 17.42
N MET A 471 16.51 7.90 18.66
CA MET A 471 15.30 8.10 19.47
C MET A 471 14.97 9.59 19.65
N ALA A 472 15.95 10.42 20.01
CA ALA A 472 15.73 11.85 20.20
C ALA A 472 15.35 12.57 18.91
N ALA A 473 15.96 12.21 17.78
CA ALA A 473 15.64 12.79 16.48
C ALA A 473 14.18 12.55 16.07
N SER A 474 13.60 11.43 16.49
CA SER A 474 12.21 11.11 16.21
C SER A 474 11.20 12.00 16.95
N PHE A 475 11.62 12.71 18.00
CA PHE A 475 10.72 13.56 18.77
C PHE A 475 10.14 14.73 17.95
N THR A 476 10.86 15.22 16.95
CA THR A 476 10.39 16.28 16.04
C THR A 476 10.69 15.97 14.57
N ASP A 477 10.93 14.70 14.23
CA ASP A 477 11.24 14.22 12.86
C ASP A 477 12.48 14.92 12.25
N GLU A 478 13.46 15.26 13.06
CA GLU A 478 14.65 15.99 12.62
C GLU A 478 15.45 15.23 11.54
N TRP A 479 15.49 13.91 11.64
CA TRP A 479 16.21 13.10 10.66
C TRP A 479 15.43 12.81 9.38
N GLY A 480 14.14 13.10 9.34
CA GLY A 480 13.37 13.09 8.11
C GLY A 480 13.79 14.19 7.12
N ILE A 481 14.39 15.27 7.63
CA ILE A 481 14.85 16.41 6.83
C ILE A 481 16.37 16.48 6.69
N ALA A 482 17.15 15.73 7.49
CA ALA A 482 18.60 15.69 7.44
C ALA A 482 19.11 14.72 6.38
N GLU A 483 20.21 15.09 5.68
CA GLU A 483 20.92 14.17 4.81
C GLU A 483 21.68 13.10 5.63
N ASP A 484 21.96 11.93 5.07
CA ASP A 484 22.65 10.83 5.78
C ASP A 484 24.01 11.25 6.34
N ASP A 485 24.79 12.04 5.56
CA ASP A 485 26.09 12.57 6.00
C ASP A 485 25.95 13.50 7.21
N ASP A 486 24.85 14.26 7.31
CA ASP A 486 24.58 15.17 8.42
C ASP A 486 24.20 14.38 9.69
N ARG A 487 23.44 13.30 9.53
CA ARG A 487 23.08 12.38 10.63
C ARG A 487 24.32 11.74 11.24
N ASP A 488 25.18 11.18 10.39
CA ASP A 488 26.44 10.56 10.84
C ASP A 488 27.36 11.58 11.54
N HIS A 489 27.37 12.80 11.03
CA HIS A 489 28.13 13.90 11.65
C HIS A 489 27.60 14.26 13.04
N GLU A 490 26.29 14.42 13.18
CA GLU A 490 25.63 14.74 14.45
C GLU A 490 25.87 13.65 15.51
N VAL A 491 25.76 12.38 15.12
CA VAL A 491 26.07 11.25 16.00
C VAL A 491 27.53 11.27 16.44
N ALA A 492 28.46 11.52 15.51
CA ALA A 492 29.88 11.61 15.84
C ALA A 492 30.19 12.79 16.77
N GLU A 493 29.50 13.92 16.62
CA GLU A 493 29.61 15.05 17.53
C GLU A 493 29.09 14.70 18.93
N LEU A 494 27.96 14.03 19.05
CA LEU A 494 27.42 13.54 20.32
C LEU A 494 28.36 12.54 20.98
N GLU A 495 28.92 11.59 20.22
CA GLU A 495 29.92 10.65 20.72
C GLU A 495 31.16 11.37 21.27
N ASN A 496 31.66 12.37 20.57
CA ASN A 496 32.78 13.15 21.01
C ASN A 496 32.45 13.92 22.30
N TYR A 497 31.25 14.45 22.41
CA TYR A 497 30.76 15.09 23.60
C TYR A 497 30.68 14.12 24.79
N VAL A 498 30.11 12.92 24.57
CA VAL A 498 30.04 11.86 25.60
C VAL A 498 31.43 11.49 26.10
N ARG A 499 32.40 11.28 25.21
CA ARG A 499 33.79 11.03 25.58
C ARG A 499 34.41 12.18 26.39
N SER A 500 33.98 13.41 26.16
CA SER A 500 34.47 14.58 26.88
C SER A 500 33.97 14.66 28.31
N ILE A 501 32.74 14.21 28.59
CA ILE A 501 32.14 14.21 29.93
C ILE A 501 32.44 12.94 30.74
N ASP A 502 32.76 11.82 30.07
CA ASP A 502 33.18 10.55 30.70
C ASP A 502 34.56 10.65 31.38
N GLY A 503 35.15 11.78 31.33
CA GLY A 503 36.44 12.25 31.70
C GLY A 503 37.22 11.53 32.80
N THR A 504 38.11 10.65 32.37
CA THR A 504 39.15 10.09 33.20
C THR A 504 40.44 10.92 33.18
N SER A 505 40.71 11.64 32.09
CA SER A 505 41.72 12.70 32.00
C SER A 505 41.49 13.58 30.77
N SER A 506 41.90 14.85 30.85
CA SER A 506 41.88 15.78 29.71
C SER A 506 42.67 15.24 28.49
N ALA A 507 43.66 14.38 28.71
CA ALA A 507 44.45 13.75 27.67
C ALA A 507 43.68 12.62 26.93
N ASP A 508 42.91 11.84 27.66
CA ASP A 508 42.11 10.75 27.05
C ASP A 508 40.89 11.31 26.33
N THR A 509 40.24 12.33 26.86
CA THR A 509 39.20 13.12 26.18
C THR A 509 39.72 13.66 24.85
N LEU A 510 40.90 14.23 24.84
CA LEU A 510 41.52 14.78 23.64
C LEU A 510 41.86 13.70 22.59
N LYS A 511 42.39 12.56 23.03
CA LYS A 511 42.66 11.42 22.15
C LYS A 511 41.36 10.89 21.51
N ALA A 512 40.26 10.81 22.28
CA ALA A 512 38.97 10.40 21.80
C ALA A 512 38.37 11.37 20.78
N LEU A 513 38.47 12.68 21.03
CA LEU A 513 38.05 13.73 20.09
C LEU A 513 38.85 13.66 18.78
N ILE A 514 40.16 13.43 18.82
CA ILE A 514 41.00 13.30 17.64
C ILE A 514 40.70 12.00 16.90
N ALA A 515 40.49 10.88 17.59
CA ALA A 515 40.21 9.59 16.99
C ALA A 515 38.83 9.54 16.29
N GLY A 516 37.85 10.32 16.76
CA GLY A 516 36.52 10.44 16.18
C GLY A 516 36.44 11.28 14.89
N THR A 517 37.50 11.95 14.48
CA THR A 517 37.51 12.73 13.24
C THR A 517 37.82 11.85 12.03
N SER A 518 37.05 12.00 10.96
CA SER A 518 37.08 11.11 9.75
C SER A 518 38.42 11.05 9.00
N TRP A 519 39.37 11.92 9.30
CA TRP A 519 40.72 11.95 8.73
C TRP A 519 41.81 11.48 9.71
N ALA A 520 41.49 11.24 10.95
CA ALA A 520 42.35 10.52 11.88
C ALA A 520 42.20 9.01 11.60
N THR A 521 42.67 8.51 10.48
CA THR A 521 42.93 7.06 10.35
C THR A 521 43.99 6.71 11.40
N ALA A 522 43.50 6.39 12.59
CA ALA A 522 44.28 6.21 13.81
C ALA A 522 45.24 5.02 13.77
N SER A 523 45.36 4.32 12.68
CA SER A 523 46.12 3.09 12.54
C SER A 523 47.65 3.29 12.66
N ASN A 524 48.17 4.52 12.68
CA ASN A 524 49.64 4.74 12.62
C ASN A 524 50.17 5.87 13.50
N LEU A 525 49.42 6.36 14.48
CA LEU A 525 49.95 7.32 15.42
C LEU A 525 50.88 6.60 16.42
N SER A 526 52.19 6.76 16.24
CA SER A 526 53.16 6.32 17.24
C SER A 526 52.91 7.11 18.54
N GLN A 527 53.32 6.54 19.69
CA GLN A 527 53.13 7.18 21.03
C GLN A 527 53.74 8.59 21.18
N SER A 528 54.42 9.07 20.14
CA SER A 528 55.16 10.33 20.13
C SER A 528 54.67 11.37 19.13
N ALA A 529 53.63 11.06 18.34
CA ALA A 529 53.15 11.98 17.30
C ALA A 529 51.65 12.18 17.37
N ILE A 530 51.18 13.41 17.42
CA ILE A 530 49.78 13.79 17.45
C ILE A 530 49.47 14.79 16.33
N LEU A 531 48.25 14.73 15.86
CA LEU A 531 47.68 15.58 14.84
C LEU A 531 47.30 16.95 15.38
N VAL A 532 47.76 18.01 14.76
CA VAL A 532 47.31 19.39 15.07
C VAL A 532 46.28 19.82 14.03
N LEU A 533 45.14 20.24 14.53
CA LEU A 533 44.07 20.84 13.75
C LEU A 533 44.22 22.35 13.79
N THR A 534 44.43 22.96 12.63
CA THR A 534 44.38 24.43 12.54
C THR A 534 42.97 24.87 12.17
N HIS A 535 42.43 25.76 12.96
CA HIS A 535 41.12 26.36 12.75
C HIS A 535 41.18 27.40 11.63
N THR A 536 40.35 27.25 10.58
CA THR A 536 40.07 28.36 9.67
C THR A 536 38.68 28.91 9.97
N GLN A 537 38.62 30.18 10.35
CA GLN A 537 37.38 30.92 10.53
C GLN A 537 36.71 31.15 9.17
N GLN A 538 35.82 30.29 8.75
CA GLN A 538 34.82 30.65 7.73
C GLN A 538 33.49 29.98 8.08
N GLY A 539 32.50 30.81 8.48
CA GLY A 539 31.14 30.40 8.75
C GLY A 539 30.81 30.12 10.21
N LYS A 540 29.56 29.79 10.49
CA LYS A 540 29.04 29.46 11.82
C LYS A 540 29.63 28.16 12.41
N HIS A 541 30.27 27.36 11.60
CA HIS A 541 30.99 26.16 12.00
C HIS A 541 32.47 26.30 11.64
N PRO A 542 33.40 26.11 12.58
CA PRO A 542 34.82 26.15 12.27
C PRO A 542 35.19 24.96 11.40
N ALA A 543 35.48 25.22 10.12
CA ALA A 543 36.04 24.18 9.24
C ALA A 543 37.45 23.89 9.70
N LEU A 544 37.72 22.62 10.02
CA LEU A 544 39.06 22.13 10.35
C LEU A 544 39.90 22.04 9.07
N ASN A 545 41.04 22.71 9.03
CA ASN A 545 41.94 22.63 7.90
C ASN A 545 42.72 21.30 7.97
N LYS A 546 42.82 20.58 6.85
CA LYS A 546 43.43 19.23 6.76
C LYS A 546 44.97 19.21 6.87
N GLU A 547 45.60 20.27 7.31
CA GLU A 547 47.04 20.25 7.57
C GLU A 547 47.37 19.47 8.84
N ILE A 548 48.06 18.36 8.65
CA ILE A 548 48.47 17.46 9.71
C ILE A 548 49.92 17.82 10.04
N VAL A 549 50.14 18.32 11.23
CA VAL A 549 51.49 18.58 11.75
C VAL A 549 51.79 17.56 12.84
N THR A 550 52.87 16.81 12.69
CA THR A 550 53.27 15.83 13.69
C THR A 550 54.08 16.54 14.78
N VAL A 551 53.65 16.51 16.02
CA VAL A 551 54.31 17.15 17.17
C VAL A 551 54.46 16.12 18.28
N ASP A 552 55.43 16.29 19.14
CA ASP A 552 55.57 15.44 20.33
C ASP A 552 54.30 15.56 21.22
N ALA A 553 53.90 14.42 21.81
CA ALA A 553 52.64 14.29 22.55
C ALA A 553 52.44 15.32 23.64
N THR A 554 53.51 15.69 24.34
CA THR A 554 53.48 16.65 25.45
C THR A 554 53.28 18.08 24.94
N THR A 555 53.89 18.38 23.81
CA THR A 555 53.82 19.70 23.15
C THR A 555 52.43 19.90 22.51
N LEU A 556 51.85 18.86 22.02
CA LEU A 556 50.53 18.90 21.39
C LEU A 556 49.40 19.01 22.42
N LEU A 557 49.46 18.24 23.49
CA LEU A 557 48.51 18.39 24.60
C LEU A 557 48.53 19.84 25.12
N LYS A 558 49.68 20.53 25.02
CA LYS A 558 49.81 21.96 25.32
C LYS A 558 49.16 22.87 24.28
N ALA A 559 49.11 22.48 23.00
CA ALA A 559 48.54 23.29 21.92
C ALA A 559 47.03 23.24 21.84
N VAL A 560 46.48 22.09 21.99
CA VAL A 560 45.03 21.89 21.83
C VAL A 560 44.24 22.58 22.92
N LYS A 561 44.88 22.82 24.11
CA LYS A 561 44.26 23.61 25.15
C LYS A 561 43.93 25.04 24.72
N GLY A 562 44.72 25.64 23.84
CA GLY A 562 44.44 27.00 23.34
C GLY A 562 43.28 27.08 22.34
N VAL A 563 43.00 26.01 21.63
CA VAL A 563 41.85 25.92 20.71
C VAL A 563 40.56 25.73 21.50
N ILE A 564 40.60 24.99 22.60
CA ILE A 564 39.45 24.73 23.46
C ILE A 564 39.11 25.94 24.35
N GLU A 565 40.03 26.91 24.54
CA GLU A 565 39.76 28.16 25.28
C GLU A 565 38.65 29.04 24.68
N GLY A 566 38.27 28.80 23.42
CA GLY A 566 37.10 29.41 22.80
C GLY A 566 35.76 28.75 23.17
N LEU A 567 35.79 27.55 23.75
CA LEU A 567 34.63 26.84 24.24
C LEU A 567 34.36 27.22 25.70
N GLN A 568 33.15 27.63 26.03
CA GLN A 568 32.74 27.97 27.39
C GLN A 568 32.92 26.75 28.29
N GLY A 569 33.72 26.89 29.33
CA GLY A 569 33.90 25.88 30.37
C GLY A 569 35.19 25.07 30.31
N ALA A 570 36.16 25.43 29.48
CA ALA A 570 37.45 24.75 29.44
C ALA A 570 38.18 24.88 30.78
N ASP A 571 38.57 23.76 31.33
CA ASP A 571 39.29 23.56 32.57
C ASP A 571 40.67 24.27 32.53
N ASP A 572 41.13 24.75 33.70
CA ASP A 572 42.40 25.50 33.86
C ASP A 572 43.64 24.68 33.48
N ASP A 573 43.52 23.32 33.50
CA ASP A 573 44.57 22.45 33.07
C ASP A 573 44.70 22.42 31.52
N LEU A 574 43.62 22.53 30.75
CA LEU A 574 43.66 22.72 29.30
C LEU A 574 44.27 24.08 28.91
N ARG A 575 44.06 25.15 29.67
CA ARG A 575 44.72 26.45 29.48
C ARG A 575 46.22 26.39 29.59
N ALA A 576 46.74 25.71 30.63
CA ALA A 576 48.18 25.58 30.86
C ALA A 576 48.93 24.79 29.76
N ILE A 577 48.24 23.88 29.06
CA ILE A 577 48.84 23.09 27.98
C ILE A 577 48.86 23.88 26.64
N ALA A 578 47.91 24.77 26.39
CA ALA A 578 47.80 25.53 25.15
C ALA A 578 48.70 26.78 25.12
N GLU A 579 48.95 27.40 26.26
CA GLU A 579 49.72 28.62 26.37
C GLU A 579 51.13 28.59 25.71
N PRO A 580 51.93 27.51 25.83
CA PRO A 580 53.23 27.46 25.16
C PRO A 580 53.22 27.43 23.64
N LEU A 581 52.16 26.87 23.04
CA LEU A 581 52.03 26.78 21.57
C LEU A 581 51.48 28.05 20.93
N ILE A 582 50.65 28.77 21.67
CA ILE A 582 50.23 30.11 21.27
C ILE A 582 51.43 31.07 21.31
N LYS A 583 52.36 30.87 22.28
CA LYS A 583 53.57 31.68 22.40
C LYS A 583 54.69 31.28 21.42
N HIS A 584 54.65 30.06 20.87
CA HIS A 584 55.69 29.56 19.97
C HIS A 584 55.11 28.89 18.70
N PRO A 585 54.49 29.68 17.78
CA PRO A 585 53.91 29.14 16.52
C PRO A 585 54.88 28.35 15.65
N SER A 586 56.18 28.58 15.82
CA SER A 586 57.25 27.85 15.09
C SER A 586 57.32 26.35 15.43
N LEU A 587 56.78 25.93 16.59
CA LEU A 587 56.70 24.51 16.94
C LEU A 587 55.67 23.76 16.11
N LEU A 588 54.74 24.50 15.50
CA LEU A 588 53.72 23.94 14.59
C LEU A 588 54.23 23.78 13.15
N GLN A 589 55.41 24.35 12.81
CA GLN A 589 55.94 24.35 11.43
C GLN A 589 57.11 23.39 11.21
N SER A 590 57.59 22.67 12.23
CA SER A 590 58.84 21.90 12.14
C SER A 590 58.71 20.45 11.73
N ALA A 591 57.55 20.03 11.19
CA ALA A 591 57.31 18.64 10.75
C ALA A 591 56.66 18.59 9.36
N ALA A 592 57.25 19.33 8.41
CA ALA A 592 56.95 19.17 6.97
C ALA A 592 57.93 18.22 6.30
#